data_5799b1bb9bcc3a95976b1d407c4402fa
#
_entry.id   5799b1bb9bcc3a95976b1d407c4402fa
#
_cell.length_a   1.000
_cell.length_b   1.000
_cell.length_c   1.000
_cell.angle_alpha   90.00
_cell.angle_beta   90.00
_cell.angle_gamma   90.00
#
_symmetry.space_group_name_H-M   'P 1'
#
loop_
_entity.id
_entity.type
_entity.pdbx_description
1 polymer ?
#
loop_
_entity_poly.entity_id
_entity_poly.type
_entity_poly.pdbx_seq_one_letter_code
_entity_poly.pdbx_strand_id
1 'polypeptide(L)'
;MKVHSLKCNKWLIGTLAVVGAAVIANFAVAEDSYVDLQNRIDAAEAKIASMSAPSDLDVQRAKANEAMVREILADADARAMLQGEASPVTVNLHGFGIFRYQYSNGGGNSRTSGFNLPYERLEVSGKVYDWDYKVSGEFSDSNAGDFDLVDAYLSGSVFDTDVKVGQFVTSFYKGYTDSPLDNVTGEYSLLATTFGQGRSQGVEFSKDWGSFRATASFNDGFNTLNGAAIGTNGYGISVRGDYDFGSGFGIGAAYAYQDADTLESYGTYTIDASYVSGNWNAAVSWIASEQGNGTNDNYGAVGTLGYQCSENLQGFLQYEYGQAGTGNDTLSLMTVGANYAVSENVRWMNSIGYSMNAVQGWNTYRSGWNNSSTDGEFLVTTQLSVTF
;
A
#
# COMPACT_ATOMS: atom_id res chain seq x y z
N MET A 1 41.45 -9.82 2.23
CA MET A 1 40.57 -8.67 1.94
C MET A 1 39.68 -8.44 3.15
N LYS A 2 39.91 -7.38 3.94
CA LYS A 2 39.21 -7.13 5.21
C LYS A 2 37.88 -6.50 4.90
N VAL A 3 36.77 -7.14 5.27
CA VAL A 3 35.42 -6.60 5.23
C VAL A 3 35.28 -5.56 6.34
N HIS A 4 35.18 -4.29 5.99
CA HIS A 4 34.84 -3.23 6.94
C HIS A 4 33.36 -3.32 7.27
N SER A 5 33.06 -3.59 8.53
CA SER A 5 31.72 -3.53 9.07
C SER A 5 31.18 -2.09 8.99
N LEU A 6 30.18 -1.85 8.18
CA LEU A 6 29.38 -0.61 8.19
C LEU A 6 28.62 -0.55 9.53
N LYS A 7 29.01 0.40 10.38
CA LYS A 7 28.26 0.73 11.59
C LYS A 7 26.94 1.38 11.17
N CYS A 8 25.87 0.62 11.20
CA CYS A 8 24.51 1.11 10.98
C CYS A 8 24.17 2.19 12.01
N ASN A 9 23.70 3.32 11.55
CA ASN A 9 23.44 4.51 12.37
C ASN A 9 22.25 4.24 13.30
N LYS A 10 22.50 4.26 14.62
CA LYS A 10 21.55 3.86 15.69
C LYS A 10 20.25 4.64 15.73
N TRP A 11 20.11 5.72 14.96
CA TRP A 11 18.93 6.57 14.94
C TRP A 11 17.83 6.09 13.98
N LEU A 12 18.20 5.47 12.85
CA LEU A 12 17.22 4.90 11.89
C LEU A 12 16.53 3.64 12.45
N ILE A 13 17.23 2.93 13.33
CA ILE A 13 16.69 1.74 14.02
C ILE A 13 15.70 2.15 15.14
N GLY A 14 15.81 3.37 15.65
CA GLY A 14 15.05 3.82 16.82
C GLY A 14 13.57 4.08 16.53
N THR A 15 13.20 4.60 15.37
CA THR A 15 11.81 4.98 15.04
C THR A 15 11.02 3.82 14.43
N LEU A 16 11.63 3.00 13.59
CA LEU A 16 11.03 1.71 13.17
C LEU A 16 10.90 0.73 14.35
N ALA A 17 11.79 0.86 15.35
CA ALA A 17 11.75 0.02 16.55
C ALA A 17 10.60 0.36 17.51
N VAL A 18 10.04 1.57 17.52
CA VAL A 18 9.02 1.96 18.52
C VAL A 18 7.62 1.48 18.16
N VAL A 19 7.22 1.48 16.90
CA VAL A 19 5.91 0.94 16.48
C VAL A 19 6.02 -0.55 16.18
N GLY A 20 7.09 -1.01 15.54
CA GLY A 20 7.42 -2.43 15.48
C GLY A 20 7.61 -3.03 16.86
N ALA A 21 8.23 -2.32 17.83
CA ALA A 21 8.42 -2.79 19.20
C ALA A 21 7.14 -2.79 20.02
N ALA A 22 6.14 -1.96 19.75
CA ALA A 22 4.84 -2.06 20.45
C ALA A 22 4.01 -3.26 19.99
N VAL A 23 4.14 -3.65 18.72
CA VAL A 23 3.50 -4.86 18.16
C VAL A 23 4.40 -6.09 18.40
N ILE A 24 5.72 -5.99 18.19
CA ILE A 24 6.69 -7.05 18.47
C ILE A 24 6.87 -7.23 19.98
N ALA A 25 6.74 -6.19 20.82
CA ALA A 25 6.77 -6.34 22.28
C ALA A 25 5.55 -7.10 22.81
N ASN A 26 4.39 -7.03 22.14
CA ASN A 26 3.28 -7.92 22.48
C ASN A 26 3.51 -9.37 22.00
N PHE A 27 4.26 -9.59 20.90
CA PHE A 27 4.64 -10.94 20.45
C PHE A 27 5.85 -11.47 21.24
N ALA A 28 6.88 -10.66 21.47
CA ALA A 28 8.03 -11.05 22.29
C ALA A 28 7.67 -11.22 23.78
N VAL A 29 6.74 -10.40 24.30
CA VAL A 29 6.16 -10.61 25.64
C VAL A 29 5.34 -11.90 25.72
N ALA A 30 4.74 -12.35 24.61
CA ALA A 30 4.05 -13.65 24.56
C ALA A 30 5.03 -14.83 24.51
N GLU A 31 6.12 -14.71 23.76
CA GLU A 31 7.16 -15.74 23.64
C GLU A 31 8.04 -15.81 24.92
N ASP A 32 8.46 -14.66 25.44
CA ASP A 32 9.16 -14.57 26.73
C ASP A 32 8.24 -15.04 27.91
N SER A 33 6.92 -14.76 27.81
CA SER A 33 5.95 -15.25 28.78
C SER A 33 5.75 -16.76 28.70
N TYR A 34 5.80 -17.35 27.50
CA TYR A 34 5.68 -18.79 27.30
C TYR A 34 6.94 -19.52 27.81
N VAL A 35 8.13 -19.02 27.48
CA VAL A 35 9.41 -19.56 27.98
C VAL A 35 9.53 -19.41 29.51
N ASP A 36 9.11 -18.28 30.06
CA ASP A 36 9.07 -18.08 31.54
C ASP A 36 8.06 -19.03 32.18
N LEU A 37 6.90 -19.23 31.56
CA LEU A 37 5.88 -20.18 32.01
C LEU A 37 6.41 -21.62 31.98
N GLN A 38 7.07 -22.02 30.91
CA GLN A 38 7.66 -23.35 30.77
C GLN A 38 8.75 -23.58 31.82
N ASN A 39 9.63 -22.61 32.01
CA ASN A 39 10.67 -22.66 33.05
C ASN A 39 10.09 -22.74 34.47
N ARG A 40 8.96 -22.10 34.74
CA ARG A 40 8.27 -22.17 36.04
C ARG A 40 7.55 -23.51 36.22
N ILE A 41 7.02 -24.10 35.17
CA ILE A 41 6.46 -25.46 35.19
C ILE A 41 7.55 -26.48 35.46
N ASP A 42 8.66 -26.44 34.72
CA ASP A 42 9.80 -27.35 34.87
C ASP A 42 10.43 -27.24 36.29
N ALA A 43 10.52 -25.99 36.80
CA ALA A 43 10.99 -25.75 38.17
C ALA A 43 10.00 -26.27 39.24
N ALA A 44 8.69 -26.19 38.99
CA ALA A 44 7.66 -26.75 39.87
C ALA A 44 7.67 -28.28 39.85
N GLU A 45 7.82 -28.90 38.67
CA GLU A 45 7.96 -30.35 38.51
C GLU A 45 9.22 -30.89 39.15
N ALA A 46 10.37 -30.23 39.02
CA ALA A 46 11.64 -30.60 39.66
C ALA A 46 11.52 -30.50 41.19
N LYS A 47 10.78 -29.52 41.69
CA LYS A 47 10.52 -29.34 43.12
C LYS A 47 9.59 -30.43 43.67
N ILE A 48 8.56 -30.83 42.92
CA ILE A 48 7.67 -31.94 43.28
C ILE A 48 8.44 -33.29 43.34
N ALA A 49 9.34 -33.51 42.37
CA ALA A 49 10.15 -34.74 42.28
C ALA A 49 11.19 -34.88 43.44
N SER A 50 11.56 -33.78 44.08
CA SER A 50 12.55 -33.77 45.18
C SER A 50 11.95 -33.97 46.58
N MET A 51 10.66 -34.11 46.72
CA MET A 51 9.97 -34.19 48.03
C MET A 51 9.87 -35.66 48.53
N SER A 52 10.47 -35.94 49.66
CA SER A 52 10.30 -37.23 50.39
C SER A 52 8.98 -37.27 51.13
N ALA A 53 8.26 -38.39 51.08
CA ALA A 53 6.95 -38.76 51.65
C ALA A 53 6.05 -37.59 52.14
N PRO A 54 4.94 -37.29 51.45
CA PRO A 54 4.20 -36.07 51.65
C PRO A 54 3.45 -36.06 52.99
N SER A 55 3.60 -34.97 53.74
CA SER A 55 2.71 -34.63 54.85
C SER A 55 1.35 -34.15 54.32
N ASP A 56 0.29 -34.17 55.13
CA ASP A 56 -1.03 -33.64 54.74
C ASP A 56 -0.97 -32.20 54.19
N LEU A 57 -0.02 -31.43 54.68
CA LEU A 57 0.24 -30.05 54.24
C LEU A 57 0.84 -30.02 52.80
N ASP A 58 1.69 -31.01 52.48
CA ASP A 58 2.30 -31.13 51.17
C ASP A 58 1.30 -31.58 50.13
N VAL A 59 0.33 -32.45 50.50
CA VAL A 59 -0.79 -32.84 49.61
C VAL A 59 -1.71 -31.65 49.33
N GLN A 60 -1.98 -30.79 50.30
CA GLN A 60 -2.78 -29.58 50.07
C GLN A 60 -2.04 -28.57 49.18
N ARG A 61 -0.72 -28.40 49.35
CA ARG A 61 0.11 -27.54 48.46
C ARG A 61 0.17 -28.12 47.06
N ALA A 62 0.31 -29.42 46.87
CA ALA A 62 0.31 -30.07 45.58
C ALA A 62 -1.02 -29.84 44.83
N LYS A 63 -2.17 -29.96 45.52
CA LYS A 63 -3.49 -29.66 44.97
C LYS A 63 -3.65 -28.18 44.61
N ALA A 64 -3.14 -27.28 45.42
CA ALA A 64 -3.17 -25.84 45.14
C ALA A 64 -2.28 -25.49 43.92
N ASN A 65 -1.11 -26.12 43.82
CA ASN A 65 -0.22 -25.95 42.67
C ASN A 65 -0.83 -26.56 41.39
N GLU A 66 -1.48 -27.73 41.47
CA GLU A 66 -2.20 -28.33 40.34
C GLU A 66 -3.36 -27.43 39.87
N ALA A 67 -4.11 -26.81 40.78
CA ALA A 67 -5.16 -25.86 40.45
C ALA A 67 -4.58 -24.61 39.73
N MET A 68 -3.45 -24.09 40.26
CA MET A 68 -2.75 -22.95 39.68
C MET A 68 -2.19 -23.29 38.25
N VAL A 69 -1.60 -24.47 38.07
CA VAL A 69 -1.11 -24.94 36.78
C VAL A 69 -2.26 -25.07 35.78
N ARG A 70 -3.40 -25.62 36.20
CA ARG A 70 -4.61 -25.70 35.35
C ARG A 70 -5.14 -24.32 34.96
N GLU A 71 -5.15 -23.36 35.85
CA GLU A 71 -5.56 -21.98 35.59
C GLU A 71 -4.60 -21.30 34.61
N ILE A 72 -3.29 -21.50 34.77
CA ILE A 72 -2.25 -20.99 33.86
C ILE A 72 -2.36 -21.62 32.49
N LEU A 73 -2.61 -22.92 32.38
CA LEU A 73 -2.82 -23.62 31.10
C LEU A 73 -4.11 -23.14 30.42
N ALA A 74 -5.19 -22.93 31.17
CA ALA A 74 -6.44 -22.39 30.64
C ALA A 74 -6.27 -20.94 30.13
N ASP A 75 -5.47 -20.12 30.83
CA ASP A 75 -5.12 -18.76 30.37
C ASP A 75 -4.20 -18.81 29.14
N ALA A 76 -3.25 -19.76 29.08
CA ALA A 76 -2.40 -19.98 27.92
C ALA A 76 -3.21 -20.47 26.70
N ASP A 77 -4.15 -21.40 26.90
CA ASP A 77 -5.08 -21.87 25.85
C ASP A 77 -6.00 -20.74 25.38
N ALA A 78 -6.51 -19.90 26.29
CA ALA A 78 -7.30 -18.72 25.94
C ALA A 78 -6.48 -17.70 25.14
N ARG A 79 -5.19 -17.51 25.49
CA ARG A 79 -4.28 -16.66 24.72
C ARG A 79 -3.88 -17.28 23.39
N ALA A 80 -3.66 -18.59 23.30
CA ALA A 80 -3.42 -19.29 22.05
C ALA A 80 -4.64 -19.23 21.12
N MET A 81 -5.85 -19.32 21.66
CA MET A 81 -7.09 -19.06 20.92
C MET A 81 -7.18 -17.63 20.41
N LEU A 82 -6.71 -16.65 21.16
CA LEU A 82 -6.60 -15.26 20.72
C LEU A 82 -5.46 -15.03 19.70
N GLN A 83 -4.45 -15.89 19.70
CA GLN A 83 -3.28 -15.84 18.81
C GLN A 83 -3.41 -16.68 17.54
N GLY A 84 -4.50 -17.45 17.34
CA GLY A 84 -4.89 -17.87 16.01
C GLY A 84 -4.67 -19.31 15.56
N GLU A 85 -4.21 -20.26 16.38
CA GLU A 85 -4.16 -21.69 15.91
C GLU A 85 -5.52 -22.41 15.97
N ALA A 86 -6.49 -21.86 16.71
CA ALA A 86 -7.87 -22.34 16.75
C ALA A 86 -8.90 -21.19 16.71
N SER A 87 -8.46 -19.97 16.45
CA SER A 87 -9.33 -18.79 16.41
C SER A 87 -9.89 -18.61 14.99
N PRO A 88 -11.16 -18.23 14.84
CA PRO A 88 -11.68 -17.76 13.56
C PRO A 88 -11.05 -16.43 13.11
N VAL A 89 -10.07 -15.92 13.86
CA VAL A 89 -9.34 -14.68 13.57
C VAL A 89 -7.88 -15.01 13.24
N THR A 90 -7.41 -14.57 12.08
CA THR A 90 -5.99 -14.60 11.71
C THR A 90 -5.44 -13.19 11.65
N VAL A 91 -4.16 -13.02 11.94
CA VAL A 91 -3.45 -11.72 11.90
C VAL A 91 -2.15 -11.90 11.16
N ASN A 92 -1.94 -11.10 10.12
CA ASN A 92 -0.70 -11.02 9.37
C ASN A 92 -0.17 -9.59 9.44
N LEU A 93 1.12 -9.44 9.59
CA LEU A 93 1.82 -8.17 9.56
C LEU A 93 2.66 -8.09 8.30
N HIS A 94 2.46 -7.05 7.53
CA HIS A 94 3.20 -6.75 6.32
C HIS A 94 3.61 -5.29 6.32
N GLY A 95 4.53 -4.95 5.45
CA GLY A 95 4.89 -3.57 5.24
C GLY A 95 5.84 -3.40 4.09
N PHE A 96 6.08 -2.15 3.74
CA PHE A 96 7.11 -1.79 2.80
C PHE A 96 7.64 -0.39 3.07
N GLY A 97 8.91 -0.19 2.66
CA GLY A 97 9.55 1.11 2.69
C GLY A 97 10.25 1.41 1.37
N ILE A 98 10.26 2.67 0.97
CA ILE A 98 11.02 3.17 -0.18
C ILE A 98 12.00 4.22 0.30
N PHE A 99 13.31 3.91 0.16
CA PHE A 99 14.42 4.80 0.41
C PHE A 99 14.91 5.36 -0.92
N ARG A 100 14.82 6.66 -1.10
CA ARG A 100 15.02 7.29 -2.40
C ARG A 100 16.03 8.43 -2.32
N TYR A 101 16.88 8.53 -3.33
CA TYR A 101 17.65 9.73 -3.65
C TYR A 101 17.18 10.26 -5.01
N GLN A 102 16.94 11.56 -5.08
CA GLN A 102 16.53 12.24 -6.30
C GLN A 102 17.41 13.46 -6.55
N TYR A 103 17.57 13.76 -7.84
CA TYR A 103 18.16 15.00 -8.33
C TYR A 103 17.32 15.52 -9.48
N SER A 104 16.88 16.78 -9.38
CA SER A 104 16.26 17.51 -10.48
C SER A 104 17.08 18.75 -10.82
N ASN A 105 17.19 19.04 -12.12
CA ASN A 105 17.78 20.30 -12.57
C ASN A 105 16.87 21.50 -12.31
N GLY A 106 15.62 21.27 -11.88
CA GLY A 106 14.66 22.28 -11.51
C GLY A 106 13.94 22.96 -12.66
N GLY A 107 14.19 22.57 -13.91
CA GLY A 107 13.65 23.31 -15.06
C GLY A 107 14.04 24.80 -14.98
N GLY A 108 13.08 25.69 -14.75
CA GLY A 108 13.31 27.11 -14.47
C GLY A 108 13.46 27.44 -13.00
N ASN A 109 13.24 26.47 -12.11
CA ASN A 109 13.36 26.63 -10.67
C ASN A 109 14.77 26.29 -10.17
N SER A 110 14.99 26.41 -8.87
CA SER A 110 16.23 25.96 -8.24
C SER A 110 16.40 24.45 -8.36
N ARG A 111 17.63 23.99 -8.58
CA ARG A 111 17.96 22.57 -8.53
C ARG A 111 17.60 21.99 -7.17
N THR A 112 17.08 20.78 -7.18
CA THR A 112 16.82 20.03 -5.96
C THR A 112 17.57 18.73 -5.96
N SER A 113 18.05 18.31 -4.80
CA SER A 113 18.64 16.99 -4.61
C SER A 113 18.55 16.60 -3.16
N GLY A 114 18.33 15.32 -2.90
CA GLY A 114 18.29 14.81 -1.53
C GLY A 114 17.76 13.40 -1.41
N PHE A 115 17.81 12.94 -0.18
CA PHE A 115 17.20 11.68 0.22
C PHE A 115 15.80 11.96 0.78
N ASN A 116 14.85 11.07 0.46
CA ASN A 116 13.51 11.10 1.02
C ASN A 116 12.99 9.68 1.26
N LEU A 117 11.92 9.60 2.05
CA LEU A 117 11.17 8.40 2.40
C LEU A 117 9.71 8.59 1.91
N PRO A 118 9.43 8.44 0.62
CA PRO A 118 8.11 8.77 0.07
C PRO A 118 7.02 7.84 0.59
N TYR A 119 7.36 6.61 0.97
CA TYR A 119 6.42 5.60 1.45
C TYR A 119 7.08 4.72 2.51
N GLU A 120 6.49 4.71 3.70
CA GLU A 120 6.82 3.82 4.80
C GLU A 120 5.51 3.26 5.35
N ARG A 121 5.05 2.14 4.81
CA ARG A 121 3.73 1.58 5.10
C ARG A 121 3.80 0.36 5.99
N LEU A 122 2.93 0.33 6.97
CA LEU A 122 2.66 -0.82 7.82
C LEU A 122 1.22 -1.28 7.59
N GLU A 123 1.02 -2.58 7.45
CA GLU A 123 -0.27 -3.20 7.19
C GLU A 123 -0.51 -4.35 8.14
N VAL A 124 -1.68 -4.36 8.75
CA VAL A 124 -2.22 -5.49 9.50
C VAL A 124 -3.42 -6.01 8.73
N SER A 125 -3.38 -7.27 8.35
CA SER A 125 -4.44 -7.93 7.60
C SER A 125 -4.74 -9.32 8.17
N GLY A 126 -5.86 -9.90 7.79
CA GLY A 126 -6.22 -11.24 8.22
C GLY A 126 -7.68 -11.56 7.96
N LYS A 127 -8.19 -12.56 8.68
CA LYS A 127 -9.59 -12.99 8.58
C LYS A 127 -10.28 -12.91 9.93
N VAL A 128 -11.56 -12.56 9.90
CA VAL A 128 -12.50 -12.72 11.01
C VAL A 128 -13.67 -13.53 10.46
N TYR A 129 -13.75 -14.83 10.78
CA TYR A 129 -14.63 -15.78 10.13
C TYR A 129 -14.38 -15.81 8.61
N ASP A 130 -15.39 -15.57 7.79
CA ASP A 130 -15.33 -15.56 6.33
C ASP A 130 -15.00 -14.19 5.74
N TRP A 131 -14.75 -13.17 6.59
CA TRP A 131 -14.40 -11.83 6.16
C TRP A 131 -12.92 -11.56 6.30
N ASP A 132 -12.32 -11.03 5.25
CA ASP A 132 -10.98 -10.48 5.29
C ASP A 132 -11.03 -9.05 5.85
N TYR A 133 -10.04 -8.68 6.65
CA TYR A 133 -9.86 -7.31 7.10
C TYR A 133 -8.48 -6.79 6.75
N LYS A 134 -8.40 -5.49 6.55
CA LYS A 134 -7.14 -4.78 6.33
C LYS A 134 -7.18 -3.45 7.05
N VAL A 135 -6.12 -3.17 7.79
CA VAL A 135 -5.83 -1.86 8.36
C VAL A 135 -4.39 -1.52 8.01
N SER A 136 -4.16 -0.42 7.33
CA SER A 136 -2.82 0.04 7.01
C SER A 136 -2.64 1.51 7.35
N GLY A 137 -1.42 1.86 7.72
CA GLY A 137 -1.03 3.23 7.96
C GLY A 137 0.33 3.51 7.38
N GLU A 138 0.63 4.77 7.20
CA GLU A 138 1.82 5.23 6.52
C GLU A 138 2.51 6.34 7.29
N PHE A 139 3.82 6.20 7.43
CA PHE A 139 4.72 7.27 7.80
C PHE A 139 5.38 7.78 6.52
N SER A 140 5.43 9.08 6.31
CA SER A 140 6.13 9.63 5.16
C SER A 140 6.77 10.96 5.52
N ASP A 141 7.81 11.33 4.76
CA ASP A 141 8.47 12.62 4.92
C ASP A 141 7.55 13.79 4.55
N SER A 142 6.58 13.58 3.67
CA SER A 142 5.57 14.56 3.30
C SER A 142 4.64 14.95 4.45
N ASN A 143 4.48 14.07 5.45
CA ASN A 143 3.67 14.29 6.65
C ASN A 143 4.56 14.54 7.88
N ALA A 144 5.79 14.95 7.70
CA ALA A 144 6.76 15.17 8.77
C ALA A 144 6.97 13.93 9.69
N GLY A 145 6.68 12.73 9.17
CA GLY A 145 6.76 11.47 9.89
C GLY A 145 5.53 11.13 10.74
N ASP A 146 4.45 11.89 10.64
CA ASP A 146 3.18 11.54 11.28
C ASP A 146 2.59 10.27 10.66
N PHE A 147 1.88 9.50 11.47
CA PHE A 147 1.21 8.29 11.04
C PHE A 147 -0.21 8.58 10.58
N ASP A 148 -0.48 8.33 9.30
CA ASP A 148 -1.80 8.47 8.72
C ASP A 148 -2.43 7.10 8.45
N LEU A 149 -3.71 6.95 8.81
CA LEU A 149 -4.50 5.80 8.42
C LEU A 149 -4.71 5.82 6.90
N VAL A 150 -4.30 4.75 6.22
CA VAL A 150 -4.38 4.63 4.76
C VAL A 150 -5.58 3.79 4.36
N ASP A 151 -5.58 2.52 4.71
CA ASP A 151 -6.70 1.61 4.43
C ASP A 151 -7.31 1.11 5.74
N ALA A 152 -8.64 1.00 5.80
CA ALA A 152 -9.36 0.36 6.91
C ALA A 152 -10.66 -0.21 6.38
N TYR A 153 -10.69 -1.49 6.03
CA TYR A 153 -11.87 -2.11 5.45
C TYR A 153 -12.04 -3.57 5.84
N LEU A 154 -13.27 -4.04 5.66
CA LEU A 154 -13.65 -5.45 5.64
C LEU A 154 -14.05 -5.83 4.21
N SER A 155 -13.71 -7.05 3.78
CA SER A 155 -14.16 -7.62 2.52
C SER A 155 -14.55 -9.08 2.67
N GLY A 156 -15.55 -9.49 1.90
CA GLY A 156 -16.04 -10.87 1.92
C GLY A 156 -16.98 -11.11 0.77
N SER A 157 -17.45 -12.35 0.60
CA SER A 157 -18.38 -12.70 -0.46
C SER A 157 -19.79 -12.88 0.08
N VAL A 158 -20.76 -12.23 -0.53
CA VAL A 158 -22.17 -12.31 -0.19
C VAL A 158 -22.95 -12.64 -1.47
N PHE A 159 -23.62 -13.78 -1.54
CA PHE A 159 -24.37 -14.24 -2.73
C PHE A 159 -23.52 -14.21 -4.01
N ASP A 160 -22.30 -14.78 -3.97
CA ASP A 160 -21.34 -14.80 -5.08
C ASP A 160 -20.95 -13.38 -5.60
N THR A 161 -21.04 -12.38 -4.76
CA THR A 161 -20.61 -11.03 -5.05
C THR A 161 -19.61 -10.63 -3.96
N ASP A 162 -18.43 -10.17 -4.35
CA ASP A 162 -17.47 -9.62 -3.41
C ASP A 162 -17.93 -8.26 -2.93
N VAL A 163 -17.89 -8.06 -1.63
CA VAL A 163 -18.29 -6.82 -0.98
C VAL A 163 -17.11 -6.30 -0.17
N LYS A 164 -16.76 -5.04 -0.32
CA LYS A 164 -15.75 -4.34 0.46
C LYS A 164 -16.38 -3.12 1.12
N VAL A 165 -16.18 -2.93 2.42
CA VAL A 165 -16.77 -1.82 3.20
C VAL A 165 -15.70 -1.18 4.07
N GLY A 166 -15.60 0.13 4.04
CA GLY A 166 -14.65 0.90 4.84
C GLY A 166 -13.92 1.96 4.03
N GLN A 167 -12.66 2.24 4.38
CA GLN A 167 -11.78 3.17 3.67
C GLN A 167 -10.82 2.39 2.78
N PHE A 168 -10.84 2.66 1.49
CA PHE A 168 -10.01 2.00 0.48
C PHE A 168 -9.87 2.85 -0.78
N VAL A 169 -8.92 2.50 -1.66
CA VAL A 169 -8.85 3.05 -3.03
C VAL A 169 -9.96 2.43 -3.86
N THR A 170 -10.83 3.25 -4.44
CA THR A 170 -11.88 2.80 -5.36
C THR A 170 -11.29 2.17 -6.60
N SER A 171 -11.86 1.05 -7.04
CA SER A 171 -11.44 0.33 -8.25
C SER A 171 -11.89 1.06 -9.51
N PHE A 172 -11.34 2.24 -9.75
CA PHE A 172 -11.66 3.08 -10.90
C PHE A 172 -10.51 3.17 -11.90
N TYR A 173 -9.40 3.83 -11.53
CA TYR A 173 -8.26 4.03 -12.41
C TYR A 173 -7.12 3.07 -12.04
N LYS A 174 -6.83 2.13 -12.95
CA LYS A 174 -5.85 1.07 -12.68
C LYS A 174 -4.47 1.62 -12.36
N GLY A 175 -4.02 2.67 -13.04
CA GLY A 175 -2.74 3.32 -12.76
C GLY A 175 -2.58 3.90 -11.34
N TYR A 176 -3.67 3.99 -10.58
CA TYR A 176 -3.67 4.45 -9.18
C TYR A 176 -4.08 3.36 -8.18
N THR A 177 -4.81 2.34 -8.61
CA THR A 177 -5.21 1.23 -7.72
C THR A 177 -4.05 0.28 -7.41
N ASP A 178 -3.10 0.15 -8.32
CA ASP A 178 -1.90 -0.65 -8.13
C ASP A 178 -0.97 0.02 -7.10
N SER A 179 -0.21 -0.77 -6.36
CA SER A 179 0.77 -0.23 -5.42
C SER A 179 1.88 0.52 -6.17
N PRO A 180 2.47 1.59 -5.59
CA PRO A 180 3.69 2.18 -6.15
C PRO A 180 4.82 1.18 -6.37
N LEU A 181 4.86 0.11 -5.55
CA LEU A 181 5.83 -0.97 -5.71
C LEU A 181 5.62 -1.80 -6.97
N ASP A 182 4.40 -1.91 -7.47
CA ASP A 182 4.06 -2.68 -8.67
C ASP A 182 4.34 -1.90 -9.95
N ASN A 183 4.42 -0.58 -9.84
CA ASN A 183 4.80 0.28 -10.94
C ASN A 183 6.29 0.11 -11.29
N VAL A 184 6.59 0.07 -12.57
CA VAL A 184 7.98 -0.07 -13.05
C VAL A 184 8.87 1.11 -12.65
N THR A 185 8.29 2.28 -12.45
CA THR A 185 8.98 3.48 -11.96
C THR A 185 9.18 3.48 -10.44
N GLY A 186 8.45 2.60 -9.71
CA GLY A 186 8.39 2.62 -8.24
C GLY A 186 7.68 3.87 -7.69
N GLU A 187 6.88 4.51 -8.54
CA GLU A 187 6.09 5.69 -8.22
C GLU A 187 4.85 5.74 -9.11
N TYR A 188 3.85 6.48 -8.70
CA TYR A 188 2.72 6.80 -9.56
C TYR A 188 3.14 7.76 -10.67
N SER A 189 2.52 7.63 -11.84
CA SER A 189 2.63 8.63 -12.89
C SER A 189 2.02 9.97 -12.43
N LEU A 190 2.44 11.10 -13.01
CA LEU A 190 1.81 12.40 -12.72
C LEU A 190 0.33 12.41 -13.10
N LEU A 191 -0.04 11.67 -14.14
CA LEU A 191 -1.44 11.48 -14.51
C LEU A 191 -2.20 10.69 -13.44
N ALA A 192 -1.60 9.63 -12.90
CA ALA A 192 -2.23 8.84 -11.84
C ALA A 192 -2.43 9.66 -10.56
N THR A 193 -1.47 10.48 -10.17
CA THR A 193 -1.61 11.35 -8.99
C THR A 193 -2.56 12.53 -9.23
N THR A 194 -2.71 12.99 -10.47
CA THR A 194 -3.60 14.12 -10.80
C THR A 194 -5.07 13.66 -10.94
N PHE A 195 -5.31 12.53 -11.59
CA PHE A 195 -6.66 12.03 -11.86
C PHE A 195 -7.10 10.89 -10.93
N GLY A 196 -6.18 10.34 -10.15
CA GLY A 196 -6.48 9.27 -9.21
C GLY A 196 -7.48 9.72 -8.16
N GLN A 197 -8.45 8.86 -7.88
CA GLN A 197 -9.55 9.20 -6.97
C GLN A 197 -9.19 9.05 -5.49
N GLY A 198 -7.96 8.64 -5.20
CA GLY A 198 -7.49 8.48 -3.83
C GLY A 198 -8.28 7.43 -3.05
N ARG A 199 -8.28 7.59 -1.75
CA ARG A 199 -9.03 6.75 -0.82
C ARG A 199 -10.29 7.45 -0.37
N SER A 200 -11.36 6.67 -0.24
CA SER A 200 -12.66 7.14 0.19
C SER A 200 -13.31 6.12 1.11
N GLN A 201 -14.22 6.57 1.94
CA GLN A 201 -15.04 5.71 2.79
C GLN A 201 -16.31 5.33 2.02
N GLY A 202 -16.61 4.02 1.96
CA GLY A 202 -17.74 3.58 1.18
C GLY A 202 -17.90 2.08 1.12
N VAL A 203 -18.62 1.66 0.09
CA VAL A 203 -18.88 0.26 -0.25
C VAL A 203 -18.54 0.01 -1.72
N GLU A 204 -17.92 -1.12 -1.99
CA GLU A 204 -17.60 -1.60 -3.33
C GLU A 204 -18.12 -3.02 -3.51
N PHE A 205 -18.74 -3.27 -4.64
CA PHE A 205 -19.25 -4.59 -5.05
C PHE A 205 -18.52 -5.02 -6.30
N SER A 206 -18.05 -6.26 -6.34
CA SER A 206 -17.41 -6.83 -7.52
C SER A 206 -17.99 -8.22 -7.80
N LYS A 207 -18.07 -8.57 -9.07
CA LYS A 207 -18.49 -9.91 -9.48
C LYS A 207 -17.73 -10.34 -10.72
N ASP A 208 -17.30 -11.61 -10.69
CA ASP A 208 -16.64 -12.27 -11.79
C ASP A 208 -17.62 -13.17 -12.58
N TRP A 209 -17.55 -13.07 -13.92
CA TRP A 209 -18.24 -13.93 -14.86
C TRP A 209 -17.22 -14.53 -15.85
N GLY A 210 -16.36 -15.41 -15.35
CA GLY A 210 -15.29 -15.98 -16.14
C GLY A 210 -14.22 -14.92 -16.49
N SER A 211 -14.12 -14.58 -17.77
CA SER A 211 -13.15 -13.57 -18.23
C SER A 211 -13.59 -12.11 -17.99
N PHE A 212 -14.81 -11.88 -17.57
CA PHE A 212 -15.33 -10.54 -17.32
C PHE A 212 -15.53 -10.30 -15.83
N ARG A 213 -15.01 -9.17 -15.33
CA ARG A 213 -15.25 -8.66 -13.97
C ARG A 213 -15.96 -7.32 -14.06
N ALA A 214 -17.01 -7.14 -13.29
CA ALA A 214 -17.61 -5.84 -13.06
C ALA A 214 -17.41 -5.42 -11.60
N THR A 215 -17.20 -4.13 -11.42
CA THR A 215 -17.05 -3.50 -10.09
C THR A 215 -17.89 -2.23 -10.05
N ALA A 216 -18.56 -1.99 -8.94
CA ALA A 216 -19.32 -0.77 -8.68
C ALA A 216 -19.05 -0.29 -7.25
N SER A 217 -18.83 1.00 -7.05
CA SER A 217 -18.66 1.59 -5.73
C SER A 217 -19.59 2.77 -5.48
N PHE A 218 -19.93 2.97 -4.21
CA PHE A 218 -20.58 4.14 -3.68
C PHE A 218 -19.81 4.60 -2.45
N ASN A 219 -19.45 5.88 -2.40
CA ASN A 219 -18.61 6.45 -1.34
C ASN A 219 -19.03 7.90 -1.01
N ASP A 220 -18.41 8.45 0.03
CA ASP A 220 -18.63 9.81 0.54
C ASP A 220 -17.93 10.92 -0.26
N GLY A 221 -17.60 10.64 -1.52
CA GLY A 221 -16.83 11.49 -2.40
C GLY A 221 -15.42 10.95 -2.59
N PHE A 222 -14.77 11.34 -3.69
CA PHE A 222 -13.44 10.86 -4.01
C PHE A 222 -12.35 11.64 -3.24
N ASN A 223 -11.27 10.94 -2.86
CA ASN A 223 -10.14 11.49 -2.14
C ASN A 223 -10.51 12.12 -0.78
N THR A 224 -11.41 11.48 -0.06
CA THR A 224 -11.89 11.92 1.26
C THR A 224 -11.15 11.23 2.41
N LEU A 225 -9.87 10.87 2.21
CA LEU A 225 -9.02 10.17 3.16
C LEU A 225 -9.19 10.72 4.59
N ASN A 226 -9.62 9.87 5.52
CA ASN A 226 -9.86 10.19 6.93
C ASN A 226 -10.82 11.39 7.14
N GLY A 227 -11.49 11.84 6.09
CA GLY A 227 -12.48 12.90 6.19
C GLY A 227 -13.75 12.42 6.85
N ALA A 228 -14.32 13.21 7.74
CA ALA A 228 -15.65 12.99 8.22
C ALA A 228 -16.64 13.57 7.21
N ALA A 229 -17.16 12.73 6.34
CA ALA A 229 -18.18 13.15 5.39
C ALA A 229 -19.57 13.28 6.00
N ILE A 230 -19.74 12.92 7.27
CA ILE A 230 -21.02 13.11 7.99
C ILE A 230 -21.29 14.62 8.09
N GLY A 231 -22.24 15.11 7.27
CA GLY A 231 -22.59 16.51 7.19
C GLY A 231 -22.12 17.24 5.92
N THR A 232 -21.38 16.57 5.04
CA THR A 232 -21.19 17.00 3.66
C THR A 232 -22.15 16.24 2.76
N ASN A 233 -22.76 16.90 1.81
CA ASN A 233 -23.76 16.28 0.93
C ASN A 233 -23.15 15.68 -0.35
N GLY A 234 -21.81 15.62 -0.43
CA GLY A 234 -21.11 15.04 -1.56
C GLY A 234 -21.11 13.51 -1.52
N TYR A 235 -21.23 12.89 -2.68
CA TYR A 235 -21.05 11.45 -2.85
C TYR A 235 -20.30 11.15 -4.15
N GLY A 236 -19.67 9.96 -4.19
CA GLY A 236 -19.03 9.42 -5.37
C GLY A 236 -19.62 8.08 -5.77
N ILE A 237 -19.76 7.87 -7.07
CA ILE A 237 -20.15 6.58 -7.64
C ILE A 237 -19.12 6.21 -8.71
N SER A 238 -18.68 4.97 -8.75
CA SER A 238 -17.90 4.47 -9.86
C SER A 238 -18.39 3.11 -10.35
N VAL A 239 -18.20 2.87 -11.64
CA VAL A 239 -18.44 1.56 -12.26
C VAL A 239 -17.25 1.23 -13.15
N ARG A 240 -16.81 -0.04 -13.13
CA ARG A 240 -15.69 -0.54 -13.93
C ARG A 240 -16.03 -1.90 -14.49
N GLY A 241 -15.61 -2.15 -15.72
CA GLY A 241 -15.61 -3.46 -16.35
C GLY A 241 -14.21 -3.82 -16.82
N ASP A 242 -13.77 -5.03 -16.51
CA ASP A 242 -12.49 -5.60 -16.96
C ASP A 242 -12.75 -6.89 -17.74
N TYR A 243 -12.00 -7.09 -18.82
CA TYR A 243 -12.06 -8.31 -19.61
C TYR A 243 -10.65 -8.86 -19.85
N ASP A 244 -10.44 -10.13 -19.47
CA ASP A 244 -9.22 -10.87 -19.72
C ASP A 244 -9.41 -11.83 -20.92
N PHE A 245 -8.62 -11.64 -21.98
CA PHE A 245 -8.65 -12.49 -23.18
C PHE A 245 -7.93 -13.83 -23.00
N GLY A 246 -7.32 -14.10 -21.84
CA GLY A 246 -6.62 -15.35 -21.54
C GLY A 246 -5.28 -15.55 -22.25
N SER A 247 -4.83 -14.54 -23.02
CA SER A 247 -3.56 -14.57 -23.78
C SER A 247 -2.51 -13.63 -23.22
N GLY A 248 -2.68 -13.21 -21.96
CA GLY A 248 -1.91 -12.14 -21.33
C GLY A 248 -2.36 -10.74 -21.73
N PHE A 249 -3.41 -10.63 -22.53
CA PHE A 249 -4.01 -9.35 -22.93
C PHE A 249 -5.30 -9.11 -22.16
N GLY A 250 -5.41 -7.93 -21.54
CA GLY A 250 -6.58 -7.49 -20.81
C GLY A 250 -6.94 -6.05 -21.16
N ILE A 251 -8.22 -5.73 -21.08
CA ILE A 251 -8.76 -4.36 -21.23
C ILE A 251 -9.66 -4.03 -20.05
N GLY A 252 -9.71 -2.75 -19.68
CA GLY A 252 -10.62 -2.23 -18.69
C GLY A 252 -11.19 -0.89 -19.11
N ALA A 253 -12.38 -0.58 -18.63
CA ALA A 253 -13.00 0.72 -18.79
C ALA A 253 -13.80 1.07 -17.55
N ALA A 254 -13.77 2.34 -17.14
CA ALA A 254 -14.51 2.79 -15.99
C ALA A 254 -15.07 4.20 -16.20
N TYR A 255 -16.16 4.46 -15.48
CA TYR A 255 -16.75 5.78 -15.31
C TYR A 255 -16.96 6.05 -13.82
N ALA A 256 -16.64 7.26 -13.41
CA ALA A 256 -16.89 7.74 -12.05
C ALA A 256 -17.57 9.12 -12.09
N TYR A 257 -18.49 9.32 -11.19
CA TYR A 257 -19.19 10.56 -11.00
C TYR A 257 -19.07 11.01 -9.56
N GLN A 258 -18.73 12.27 -9.35
CA GLN A 258 -18.78 12.91 -8.05
C GLN A 258 -19.81 14.03 -8.06
N ASP A 259 -20.74 13.95 -7.13
CA ASP A 259 -21.58 15.06 -6.76
C ASP A 259 -20.91 15.85 -5.63
N ALA A 260 -20.89 17.17 -5.75
CA ALA A 260 -20.28 18.03 -4.75
C ALA A 260 -21.20 19.23 -4.49
N ASP A 261 -21.69 19.31 -3.27
CA ASP A 261 -22.71 20.30 -2.86
C ASP A 261 -22.27 21.76 -2.98
N THR A 262 -20.95 22.02 -2.90
CA THR A 262 -20.36 23.37 -2.94
C THR A 262 -19.37 23.55 -4.08
N LEU A 263 -19.03 22.48 -4.78
CA LEU A 263 -18.17 22.43 -5.93
C LEU A 263 -18.97 21.91 -7.12
N GLU A 264 -18.52 22.18 -8.31
CA GLU A 264 -19.18 21.63 -9.51
C GLU A 264 -19.04 20.11 -9.55
N SER A 265 -20.15 19.42 -9.83
CA SER A 265 -20.14 17.98 -10.07
C SER A 265 -19.28 17.67 -11.30
N TYR A 266 -18.53 16.57 -11.27
CA TYR A 266 -17.71 16.16 -12.39
C TYR A 266 -17.78 14.66 -12.67
N GLY A 267 -17.62 14.30 -13.95
CA GLY A 267 -17.49 12.96 -14.43
C GLY A 267 -16.04 12.66 -14.83
N THR A 268 -15.58 11.44 -14.55
CA THR A 268 -14.27 10.97 -14.99
C THR A 268 -14.41 9.61 -15.63
N TYR A 269 -13.73 9.36 -16.72
CA TYR A 269 -13.73 8.08 -17.41
C TYR A 269 -12.33 7.65 -17.78
N THR A 270 -12.08 6.35 -17.79
CA THR A 270 -10.80 5.77 -18.14
C THR A 270 -10.97 4.53 -18.99
N ILE A 271 -10.03 4.32 -19.88
CA ILE A 271 -9.85 3.07 -20.63
C ILE A 271 -8.41 2.66 -20.45
N ASP A 272 -8.18 1.40 -20.15
CA ASP A 272 -6.84 0.84 -20.01
C ASP A 272 -6.72 -0.50 -20.74
N ALA A 273 -5.51 -0.83 -21.15
CA ALA A 273 -5.16 -2.12 -21.71
C ALA A 273 -3.79 -2.55 -21.18
N SER A 274 -3.62 -3.84 -20.99
CA SER A 274 -2.35 -4.43 -20.57
C SER A 274 -2.05 -5.70 -21.36
N TYR A 275 -0.76 -5.93 -21.55
CA TYR A 275 -0.28 -7.11 -22.25
C TYR A 275 0.98 -7.65 -21.59
N VAL A 276 0.97 -8.94 -21.27
CA VAL A 276 2.12 -9.65 -20.71
C VAL A 276 2.37 -10.91 -21.56
N SER A 277 3.53 -11.01 -22.18
CA SER A 277 3.91 -12.18 -22.98
C SER A 277 5.41 -12.38 -23.00
N GLY A 278 5.86 -13.56 -22.58
CA GLY A 278 7.28 -13.85 -22.45
C GLY A 278 7.97 -12.84 -21.52
N ASN A 279 8.99 -12.18 -22.03
CA ASN A 279 9.76 -11.17 -21.28
C ASN A 279 9.17 -9.75 -21.39
N TRP A 280 8.10 -9.55 -22.14
CA TRP A 280 7.50 -8.25 -22.35
C TRP A 280 6.30 -8.02 -21.44
N ASN A 281 6.22 -6.83 -20.88
CA ASN A 281 5.02 -6.28 -20.29
C ASN A 281 4.75 -4.89 -20.88
N ALA A 282 3.52 -4.61 -21.21
CA ALA A 282 3.09 -3.33 -21.73
C ALA A 282 1.75 -2.94 -21.09
N ALA A 283 1.59 -1.67 -20.80
CA ALA A 283 0.32 -1.12 -20.34
C ALA A 283 0.11 0.25 -20.98
N VAL A 284 -1.13 0.55 -21.28
CA VAL A 284 -1.57 1.88 -21.68
C VAL A 284 -2.86 2.22 -20.98
N SER A 285 -2.96 3.43 -20.50
CA SER A 285 -4.21 3.96 -19.95
C SER A 285 -4.48 5.35 -20.51
N TRP A 286 -5.75 5.64 -20.73
CA TRP A 286 -6.25 6.95 -21.04
C TRP A 286 -7.30 7.34 -20.02
N ILE A 287 -7.28 8.59 -19.58
CA ILE A 287 -8.20 9.12 -18.59
C ILE A 287 -8.63 10.52 -19.00
N ALA A 288 -9.88 10.85 -18.76
CA ALA A 288 -10.40 12.19 -18.94
C ALA A 288 -11.42 12.54 -17.87
N SER A 289 -11.47 13.80 -17.49
CA SER A 289 -12.40 14.34 -16.51
C SER A 289 -13.13 15.54 -17.10
N GLU A 290 -14.45 15.48 -17.09
CA GLU A 290 -15.34 16.59 -17.46
C GLU A 290 -15.73 17.34 -16.21
N GLN A 291 -15.49 18.64 -16.19
CA GLN A 291 -16.00 19.52 -15.13
C GLN A 291 -17.32 20.13 -15.55
N GLY A 292 -18.27 20.22 -14.61
CA GLY A 292 -19.67 20.58 -14.87
C GLY A 292 -19.90 21.95 -15.52
N ASN A 293 -18.89 22.82 -15.54
CA ASN A 293 -18.97 24.15 -16.18
C ASN A 293 -18.50 24.18 -17.64
N GLY A 294 -18.08 23.04 -18.20
CA GLY A 294 -17.72 22.89 -19.62
C GLY A 294 -16.48 23.67 -20.05
N THR A 295 -15.70 24.20 -19.11
CA THR A 295 -14.57 25.10 -19.47
C THR A 295 -13.21 24.41 -19.39
N ASN A 296 -13.08 23.20 -18.81
CA ASN A 296 -11.79 22.59 -18.56
C ASN A 296 -11.85 21.07 -18.59
N ASP A 297 -11.96 20.50 -19.79
CA ASP A 297 -11.79 19.06 -19.96
C ASP A 297 -10.31 18.72 -19.79
N ASN A 298 -10.01 17.98 -18.73
CA ASN A 298 -8.69 17.44 -18.47
C ASN A 298 -8.59 16.04 -19.04
N TYR A 299 -7.51 15.70 -19.68
CA TYR A 299 -7.28 14.34 -20.17
C TYR A 299 -5.81 13.98 -20.19
N GLY A 300 -5.51 12.69 -20.26
CA GLY A 300 -4.15 12.22 -20.43
C GLY A 300 -4.07 10.74 -20.78
N ALA A 301 -2.88 10.34 -21.19
CA ALA A 301 -2.55 8.97 -21.49
C ALA A 301 -1.16 8.62 -20.92
N VAL A 302 -1.05 7.44 -20.35
CA VAL A 302 0.22 6.84 -19.89
C VAL A 302 0.45 5.55 -20.66
N GLY A 303 1.63 5.43 -21.27
CA GLY A 303 2.08 4.20 -21.87
C GLY A 303 3.34 3.69 -21.17
N THR A 304 3.37 2.42 -20.82
CA THR A 304 4.50 1.78 -20.15
C THR A 304 4.91 0.53 -20.93
N LEU A 305 6.20 0.35 -21.14
CA LEU A 305 6.78 -0.83 -21.74
C LEU A 305 7.93 -1.33 -20.87
N GLY A 306 7.87 -2.58 -20.45
CA GLY A 306 8.92 -3.25 -19.70
C GLY A 306 9.44 -4.48 -20.44
N TYR A 307 10.73 -4.76 -20.26
CA TYR A 307 11.38 -5.95 -20.78
C TYR A 307 12.24 -6.59 -19.71
N GLN A 308 11.97 -7.86 -19.42
CA GLN A 308 12.78 -8.68 -18.51
C GLN A 308 14.04 -9.15 -19.21
N CYS A 309 15.17 -8.49 -18.92
CA CYS A 309 16.46 -8.78 -19.55
C CYS A 309 17.09 -10.07 -18.99
N SER A 310 16.88 -10.33 -17.69
CA SER A 310 17.31 -11.54 -16.99
C SER A 310 16.37 -11.79 -15.81
N GLU A 311 16.57 -12.88 -15.06
CA GLU A 311 15.76 -13.20 -13.87
C GLU A 311 15.66 -12.03 -12.87
N ASN A 312 16.71 -11.22 -12.76
CA ASN A 312 16.79 -10.15 -11.76
C ASN A 312 16.79 -8.74 -12.37
N LEU A 313 16.84 -8.58 -13.70
CA LEU A 313 16.98 -7.27 -14.34
C LEU A 313 15.83 -7.00 -15.31
N GLN A 314 15.11 -5.93 -15.09
CA GLN A 314 14.06 -5.40 -15.96
C GLN A 314 14.44 -4.00 -16.44
N GLY A 315 14.41 -3.75 -17.75
CA GLY A 315 14.44 -2.41 -18.32
C GLY A 315 13.02 -1.90 -18.56
N PHE A 316 12.81 -0.58 -18.56
CA PHE A 316 11.50 -0.01 -18.84
C PHE A 316 11.58 1.36 -19.54
N LEU A 317 10.49 1.69 -20.20
CA LEU A 317 10.16 2.99 -20.76
C LEU A 317 8.74 3.35 -20.37
N GLN A 318 8.52 4.59 -19.89
CA GLN A 318 7.19 5.15 -19.66
C GLN A 318 7.09 6.50 -20.37
N TYR A 319 5.95 6.74 -20.99
CA TYR A 319 5.62 8.03 -21.58
C TYR A 319 4.25 8.50 -21.06
N GLU A 320 4.20 9.75 -20.66
CA GLU A 320 2.99 10.41 -20.17
C GLU A 320 2.70 11.61 -21.05
N TYR A 321 1.47 11.74 -21.49
CA TYR A 321 0.97 12.89 -22.21
C TYR A 321 -0.38 13.31 -21.63
N GLY A 322 -0.60 14.59 -21.42
CA GLY A 322 -1.87 15.08 -20.93
C GLY A 322 -2.05 16.58 -21.10
N GLN A 323 -3.27 17.00 -20.90
CA GLN A 323 -3.67 18.40 -20.87
C GLN A 323 -4.52 18.61 -19.62
N ALA A 324 -4.18 19.60 -18.82
CA ALA A 324 -4.89 19.94 -17.58
C ALA A 324 -5.17 21.43 -17.51
N GLY A 325 -6.30 21.75 -16.88
CA GLY A 325 -6.58 23.06 -16.33
C GLY A 325 -6.97 24.15 -17.31
N THR A 326 -7.15 25.31 -16.71
CA THR A 326 -7.56 26.57 -17.36
C THR A 326 -6.47 27.20 -18.23
N GLY A 327 -5.23 26.70 -18.12
CA GLY A 327 -4.06 27.26 -18.76
C GLY A 327 -3.61 26.56 -20.05
N ASN A 328 -4.25 25.47 -20.45
CA ASN A 328 -3.74 24.56 -21.50
C ASN A 328 -2.37 23.97 -21.15
N ASP A 329 -2.13 23.68 -19.88
CA ASP A 329 -0.87 23.09 -19.42
C ASP A 329 -0.73 21.67 -19.95
N THR A 330 0.13 21.51 -20.95
CA THR A 330 0.39 20.21 -21.58
C THR A 330 1.50 19.52 -20.83
N LEU A 331 1.30 18.29 -20.42
CA LEU A 331 2.34 17.38 -19.95
C LEU A 331 2.86 16.56 -21.13
N SER A 332 4.17 16.44 -21.24
CA SER A 332 4.83 15.49 -22.12
C SER A 332 6.10 15.03 -21.42
N LEU A 333 6.07 13.83 -20.89
CA LEU A 333 7.10 13.32 -19.99
C LEU A 333 7.53 11.92 -20.40
N MET A 334 8.82 11.69 -20.50
CA MET A 334 9.40 10.38 -20.80
C MET A 334 10.30 9.95 -19.63
N THR A 335 10.12 8.72 -19.18
CA THR A 335 10.96 8.11 -18.14
C THR A 335 11.52 6.79 -18.64
N VAL A 336 12.83 6.61 -18.54
CA VAL A 336 13.51 5.34 -18.82
C VAL A 336 14.22 4.87 -17.56
N GLY A 337 14.31 3.56 -17.38
CA GLY A 337 14.99 3.05 -16.21
C GLY A 337 15.23 1.55 -16.23
N ALA A 338 15.79 1.09 -15.12
CA ALA A 338 16.05 -0.32 -14.88
C ALA A 338 15.85 -0.66 -13.40
N ASN A 339 15.23 -1.81 -13.18
CA ASN A 339 14.94 -2.39 -11.88
C ASN A 339 15.78 -3.65 -11.70
N TYR A 340 16.47 -3.76 -10.59
CA TYR A 340 17.25 -4.94 -10.22
C TYR A 340 16.71 -5.55 -8.93
N ALA A 341 16.23 -6.79 -9.00
CA ALA A 341 15.85 -7.58 -7.84
C ALA A 341 17.11 -8.05 -7.10
N VAL A 342 17.42 -7.44 -5.97
CA VAL A 342 18.53 -7.81 -5.10
C VAL A 342 18.20 -9.11 -4.35
N SER A 343 16.94 -9.25 -3.93
CA SER A 343 16.33 -10.45 -3.35
C SER A 343 14.83 -10.44 -3.63
N GLU A 344 14.10 -11.43 -3.16
CA GLU A 344 12.63 -11.48 -3.25
C GLU A 344 11.97 -10.24 -2.64
N ASN A 345 12.55 -9.69 -1.58
CA ASN A 345 11.99 -8.61 -0.80
C ASN A 345 12.70 -7.27 -0.99
N VAL A 346 13.75 -7.21 -1.82
CA VAL A 346 14.54 -6.00 -2.01
C VAL A 346 14.75 -5.73 -3.49
N ARG A 347 14.33 -4.55 -3.94
CA ARG A 347 14.48 -4.12 -5.34
C ARG A 347 15.17 -2.76 -5.41
N TRP A 348 16.21 -2.68 -6.22
CA TRP A 348 16.89 -1.44 -6.54
C TRP A 348 16.41 -0.92 -7.88
N MET A 349 15.90 0.29 -7.89
CA MET A 349 15.22 0.90 -9.05
C MET A 349 15.94 2.20 -9.40
N ASN A 350 16.21 2.38 -10.69
CA ASN A 350 16.89 3.57 -11.19
C ASN A 350 16.17 4.09 -12.43
N SER A 351 15.97 5.40 -12.49
CA SER A 351 15.31 6.03 -13.62
C SER A 351 15.86 7.43 -13.92
N ILE A 352 15.67 7.82 -15.16
CA ILE A 352 15.86 9.19 -15.63
C ILE A 352 14.59 9.59 -16.33
N GLY A 353 13.95 10.66 -15.85
CA GLY A 353 12.79 11.29 -16.46
C GLY A 353 13.19 12.62 -17.12
N TYR A 354 12.54 12.94 -18.23
CA TYR A 354 12.66 14.22 -18.92
C TYR A 354 11.27 14.75 -19.25
N SER A 355 10.98 15.96 -18.79
CA SER A 355 9.76 16.67 -19.13
C SER A 355 10.02 17.63 -20.31
N MET A 356 9.32 17.40 -21.41
CA MET A 356 9.40 18.22 -22.63
C MET A 356 8.65 19.55 -22.48
N ASN A 357 7.69 19.58 -21.54
CA ASN A 357 6.87 20.74 -21.21
C ASN A 357 6.98 21.05 -19.72
N ALA A 358 6.49 22.19 -19.31
CA ALA A 358 6.37 22.55 -17.90
C ALA A 358 5.54 21.52 -17.13
N VAL A 359 5.94 21.20 -15.92
CA VAL A 359 5.18 20.28 -15.02
C VAL A 359 4.26 21.04 -14.07
N GLN A 360 4.25 22.38 -14.16
CA GLN A 360 3.35 23.22 -13.38
C GLN A 360 1.88 22.90 -13.69
N GLY A 361 1.04 22.88 -12.66
CA GLY A 361 -0.38 22.54 -12.80
C GLY A 361 -0.69 21.03 -12.64
N TRP A 362 0.34 20.19 -12.64
CA TRP A 362 0.22 18.74 -12.41
C TRP A 362 0.49 18.41 -10.94
N ASN A 363 -0.14 17.35 -10.45
CA ASN A 363 0.09 16.91 -9.08
C ASN A 363 1.45 16.20 -8.97
N THR A 364 2.47 16.94 -8.53
CA THR A 364 3.84 16.43 -8.36
C THR A 364 4.11 15.82 -6.97
N TYR A 365 3.06 15.57 -6.20
CA TYR A 365 3.17 15.00 -4.85
C TYR A 365 3.96 13.69 -4.86
N ARG A 366 5.01 13.64 -4.06
CA ARG A 366 5.97 12.51 -3.93
C ARG A 366 6.78 12.16 -5.19
N SER A 367 6.50 12.75 -6.34
CA SER A 367 7.15 12.37 -7.60
C SER A 367 8.59 12.82 -7.73
N GLY A 368 8.97 13.89 -7.01
CA GLY A 368 10.30 14.51 -7.10
C GLY A 368 10.44 15.57 -8.19
N TRP A 369 9.44 15.78 -9.03
CA TRP A 369 9.37 16.88 -9.96
C TRP A 369 9.12 18.20 -9.24
N ASN A 370 9.77 19.29 -9.68
CA ASN A 370 9.77 20.57 -8.98
C ASN A 370 8.59 21.50 -9.29
N ASN A 371 7.52 20.97 -9.93
CA ASN A 371 6.41 21.82 -10.36
C ASN A 371 6.87 23.05 -11.17
N SER A 372 7.84 22.84 -12.06
CA SER A 372 8.47 23.87 -12.86
C SER A 372 7.50 24.48 -13.85
N SER A 373 7.56 25.82 -13.98
CA SER A 373 6.82 26.58 -14.99
C SER A 373 7.55 26.64 -16.35
N THR A 374 8.71 26.01 -16.48
CA THR A 374 9.50 25.99 -17.71
C THR A 374 9.73 24.55 -18.17
N ASP A 375 9.94 24.41 -19.48
CA ASP A 375 10.26 23.16 -20.14
C ASP A 375 11.67 22.66 -19.77
N GLY A 376 11.91 21.39 -20.01
CA GLY A 376 13.26 20.82 -19.93
C GLY A 376 13.71 20.43 -18.54
N GLU A 377 12.78 20.17 -17.61
CA GLU A 377 13.14 19.55 -16.34
C GLU A 377 13.55 18.12 -16.56
N PHE A 378 14.69 17.70 -15.96
CA PHE A 378 15.03 16.30 -15.87
C PHE A 378 15.20 15.88 -14.40
N LEU A 379 14.78 14.66 -14.13
CA LEU A 379 14.78 14.03 -12.83
C LEU A 379 15.57 12.71 -12.89
N VAL A 380 16.55 12.58 -12.04
CA VAL A 380 17.26 11.32 -11.80
C VAL A 380 16.82 10.75 -10.48
N THR A 381 16.37 9.50 -10.48
CA THR A 381 15.93 8.80 -9.28
C THR A 381 16.69 7.51 -9.12
N THR A 382 17.21 7.26 -7.92
CA THR A 382 17.66 5.93 -7.48
C THR A 382 16.98 5.61 -6.17
N GLN A 383 16.38 4.42 -6.08
CA GLN A 383 15.62 4.03 -4.91
C GLN A 383 15.77 2.55 -4.59
N LEU A 384 15.68 2.25 -3.31
CA LEU A 384 15.64 0.91 -2.77
C LEU A 384 14.28 0.68 -2.15
N SER A 385 13.51 -0.28 -2.66
CA SER A 385 12.26 -0.72 -2.06
C SER A 385 12.50 -2.01 -1.28
N VAL A 386 11.90 -2.10 -0.10
CA VAL A 386 11.96 -3.25 0.80
C VAL A 386 10.57 -3.62 1.22
N THR A 387 10.21 -4.90 1.10
CA THR A 387 8.94 -5.47 1.59
C THR A 387 9.23 -6.47 2.72
N PHE A 388 8.32 -6.64 3.65
CA PHE A 388 8.46 -7.61 4.76
C PHE A 388 7.10 -8.14 5.22
#